data_fb6078b47619a47273bf74f30e97142b
#
_entry.id   fb6078b47619a47273bf74f30e97142b
#
_cell.length_a   1.000
_cell.length_b   1.000
_cell.length_c   1.000
_cell.angle_alpha   90.00
_cell.angle_beta   90.00
_cell.angle_gamma   90.00
#
_symmetry.space_group_name_H-M   'P 1'
#
loop_
_entity.id
_entity.type
_entity.pdbx_description
1 polymer ?
#
loop_
_entity_poly.entity_id
_entity_poly.type
_entity_poly.pdbx_seq_one_letter_code
_entity_poly.pdbx_strand_id
1 'polypeptide(L)'
;VYKRQDKACLAVNSRGRVREEEECNVRTCFQRDRDRIIHCQAFRRLKHKTQVFLAPSGDHYRTRLTHTLEVAQIARTIARALRLNEDLTEAVALGHDLGHTPFGHAGERALNQVFENGFRHYEQSVRVVEKIEKGGKGLNLTDEVKNGILCHTRGEEAYTLEGQIIKIADKIAYINHDIDDAERAGVLAEEDIPLSLRMQLGMTKSERINNMVIDVIKNSDYKIRMSDDCYSGFMDLHEFMFTAVYTNPVCKLSLIHISEPTR
;
A
#
# COMPACT_ATOMS: atom_id res chain seq x y z
N VAL A 1 7.29 6.90 27.61
CA VAL A 1 6.46 5.82 27.05
C VAL A 1 5.07 6.38 26.79
N TYR A 2 4.73 6.60 25.54
CA TYR A 2 3.39 7.05 25.16
C TYR A 2 2.42 5.91 25.50
N LYS A 3 1.43 6.18 26.37
CA LYS A 3 0.33 5.24 26.57
C LYS A 3 -0.42 5.10 25.24
N ARG A 4 -0.52 3.87 24.73
CA ARG A 4 -1.38 3.58 23.57
C ARG A 4 -2.83 3.90 23.94
N GLN A 5 -3.62 4.33 22.94
CA GLN A 5 -5.05 4.54 23.17
C GLN A 5 -5.75 3.22 23.52
N ASP A 6 -6.86 3.30 24.23
CA ASP A 6 -7.73 2.14 24.51
C ASP A 6 -8.23 1.45 23.21
N LYS A 7 -8.18 2.15 22.08
CA LYS A 7 -8.56 1.67 20.74
C LYS A 7 -7.46 0.94 19.99
N ALA A 8 -6.20 0.97 20.48
CA ALA A 8 -5.09 0.29 19.83
C ALA A 8 -5.20 -1.23 19.98
N CYS A 9 -4.93 -1.97 18.91
CA CYS A 9 -4.80 -3.41 18.96
C CYS A 9 -3.52 -3.78 19.71
N LEU A 10 -3.64 -4.19 20.99
CA LEU A 10 -2.51 -4.58 21.80
C LEU A 10 -2.05 -6.00 21.46
N ALA A 11 -0.75 -6.23 21.44
CA ALA A 11 -0.19 -7.56 21.16
C ALA A 11 -0.67 -8.65 22.12
N VAL A 12 -0.92 -8.30 23.38
CA VAL A 12 -1.46 -9.22 24.40
C VAL A 12 -2.92 -9.62 24.15
N ASN A 13 -3.64 -8.87 23.32
CA ASN A 13 -5.03 -9.11 22.94
C ASN A 13 -5.15 -9.67 21.52
N SER A 14 -4.03 -10.10 20.91
CA SER A 14 -4.05 -10.66 19.56
C SER A 14 -4.92 -11.93 19.52
N ARG A 15 -5.66 -12.10 18.42
CA ARG A 15 -6.38 -13.33 18.12
C ARG A 15 -5.47 -14.52 17.83
N GLY A 16 -4.17 -14.25 17.74
CA GLY A 16 -3.15 -15.28 17.62
C GLY A 16 -2.90 -15.74 16.17
N ARG A 17 -2.37 -16.93 16.08
CA ARG A 17 -1.88 -17.57 14.85
C ARG A 17 -2.62 -18.88 14.60
N VAL A 18 -2.60 -19.34 13.36
CA VAL A 18 -3.18 -20.66 13.01
C VAL A 18 -2.42 -21.80 13.70
N ARG A 19 -1.10 -21.71 13.76
CA ARG A 19 -0.27 -22.67 14.51
C ARG A 19 0.28 -21.98 15.76
N GLU A 20 0.06 -22.59 16.90
CA GLU A 20 0.63 -22.13 18.16
C GLU A 20 2.15 -22.16 18.11
N GLU A 21 2.78 -21.18 18.72
CA GLU A 21 4.22 -21.02 18.82
C GLU A 21 4.58 -20.42 20.17
N GLU A 22 5.73 -20.79 20.69
CA GLU A 22 6.27 -20.17 21.89
C GLU A 22 6.40 -18.65 21.73
N GLU A 23 6.04 -17.93 22.78
CA GLU A 23 6.22 -16.48 22.84
C GLU A 23 7.70 -16.11 22.81
N CYS A 24 8.01 -14.99 22.23
CA CYS A 24 9.36 -14.47 22.19
C CYS A 24 9.58 -13.53 23.39
N ASN A 25 10.62 -13.75 24.13
CA ASN A 25 10.94 -12.93 25.32
C ASN A 25 11.32 -11.47 24.99
N VAL A 26 11.58 -11.15 23.73
CA VAL A 26 12.07 -9.83 23.30
C VAL A 26 11.08 -9.12 22.37
N ARG A 27 10.41 -9.85 21.48
CA ARG A 27 9.57 -9.30 20.43
C ARG A 27 8.11 -9.65 20.64
N THR A 28 7.23 -8.68 20.42
CA THR A 28 5.79 -8.91 20.38
C THR A 28 5.42 -9.77 19.16
N CYS A 29 4.18 -10.32 19.16
CA CYS A 29 3.68 -11.11 18.02
C CYS A 29 3.72 -10.31 16.70
N PHE A 30 3.38 -9.00 16.71
CA PHE A 30 3.39 -8.15 15.52
C PHE A 30 4.80 -7.81 15.03
N GLN A 31 5.76 -7.62 15.94
CA GLN A 31 7.17 -7.49 15.56
C GLN A 31 7.71 -8.74 14.89
N ARG A 32 7.35 -9.92 15.39
CA ARG A 32 7.69 -11.18 14.74
C ARG A 32 7.08 -11.30 13.35
N ASP A 33 5.85 -10.82 13.15
CA ASP A 33 5.19 -10.84 11.85
C ASP A 33 5.89 -9.92 10.85
N ARG A 34 6.21 -8.71 11.26
CA ARG A 34 7.02 -7.79 10.47
C ARG A 34 8.33 -8.42 10.02
N ASP A 35 9.06 -9.01 10.95
CA ASP A 35 10.34 -9.67 10.65
C ASP A 35 10.17 -10.83 9.66
N ARG A 36 9.13 -11.64 9.81
CA ARG A 36 8.81 -12.74 8.88
C ARG A 36 8.51 -12.23 7.47
N ILE A 37 7.79 -11.12 7.36
CA ILE A 37 7.47 -10.49 6.07
C ILE A 37 8.74 -9.98 5.42
N ILE A 38 9.56 -9.20 6.13
CA ILE A 38 10.81 -8.63 5.59
C ILE A 38 11.76 -9.75 5.07
N HIS A 39 11.83 -10.86 5.77
CA HIS A 39 12.73 -11.97 5.42
C HIS A 39 12.14 -12.97 4.42
N CYS A 40 10.89 -12.82 3.98
CA CYS A 40 10.29 -13.72 3.02
C CYS A 40 10.76 -13.47 1.57
N GLN A 41 10.58 -14.47 0.69
CA GLN A 41 10.99 -14.34 -0.70
C GLN A 41 10.12 -13.36 -1.48
N ALA A 42 8.82 -13.35 -1.20
CA ALA A 42 7.87 -12.46 -1.86
C ALA A 42 8.21 -10.99 -1.63
N PHE A 43 8.62 -10.61 -0.41
CA PHE A 43 9.06 -9.25 -0.10
C PHE A 43 10.29 -8.84 -0.92
N ARG A 44 11.29 -9.71 -1.02
CA ARG A 44 12.46 -9.45 -1.87
C ARG A 44 12.13 -9.29 -3.35
N ARG A 45 11.11 -10.00 -3.84
CA ARG A 45 10.64 -9.90 -5.24
C ARG A 45 9.98 -8.56 -5.57
N LEU A 46 9.52 -7.80 -4.57
CA LEU A 46 8.92 -6.46 -4.78
C LEU A 46 9.90 -5.50 -5.48
N LYS A 47 11.20 -5.68 -5.32
CA LYS A 47 12.22 -4.87 -6.02
C LYS A 47 12.21 -5.03 -7.55
N HIS A 48 11.65 -6.13 -8.05
CA HIS A 48 11.58 -6.44 -9.49
C HIS A 48 10.17 -6.24 -10.08
N LYS A 49 9.24 -5.70 -9.29
CA LYS A 49 7.89 -5.38 -9.73
C LYS A 49 7.80 -3.87 -9.91
N THR A 50 7.45 -3.43 -11.11
CA THR A 50 7.22 -2.01 -11.42
C THR A 50 5.86 -1.56 -10.90
N GLN A 51 5.70 -0.25 -10.71
CA GLN A 51 4.42 0.39 -10.42
C GLN A 51 3.62 0.65 -11.71
N VAL A 52 3.34 1.89 -12.04
CA VAL A 52 2.54 2.28 -13.22
C VAL A 52 3.43 2.40 -14.46
N PHE A 53 4.61 2.98 -14.32
CA PHE A 53 5.54 3.19 -15.43
C PHE A 53 6.52 2.04 -15.55
N LEU A 54 6.67 1.51 -16.76
CA LEU A 54 7.74 0.58 -17.09
C LEU A 54 9.00 1.38 -17.31
N ALA A 55 10.01 1.10 -16.52
CA ALA A 55 11.30 1.78 -16.61
C ALA A 55 11.96 1.57 -17.96
N PRO A 56 12.13 2.60 -18.81
CA PRO A 56 13.21 2.58 -19.78
C PRO A 56 14.50 2.84 -19.03
N SER A 57 15.48 1.98 -19.17
CA SER A 57 16.89 2.05 -18.69
C SER A 57 17.24 3.21 -17.73
N GLY A 58 17.23 2.96 -16.40
CA GLY A 58 17.71 3.90 -15.38
C GLY A 58 17.38 3.46 -13.95
N ASP A 59 18.26 3.74 -13.00
CA ASP A 59 18.15 3.33 -11.59
C ASP A 59 17.13 4.12 -10.75
N HIS A 60 16.42 5.09 -11.34
CA HIS A 60 15.61 6.06 -10.60
C HIS A 60 14.11 5.77 -10.57
N TYR A 61 13.65 4.65 -11.15
CA TYR A 61 12.23 4.32 -11.15
C TYR A 61 11.80 3.64 -9.86
N ARG A 62 10.59 4.02 -9.42
CA ARG A 62 10.00 3.46 -8.21
C ARG A 62 9.59 2.01 -8.42
N THR A 63 10.07 1.15 -7.54
CA THR A 63 9.68 -0.26 -7.47
C THR A 63 8.56 -0.43 -6.44
N ARG A 64 7.85 -1.57 -6.48
CA ARG A 64 6.89 -1.90 -5.42
C ARG A 64 7.53 -1.98 -4.04
N LEU A 65 8.80 -2.32 -3.94
CA LEU A 65 9.52 -2.32 -2.66
C LEU A 65 9.61 -0.92 -2.07
N THR A 66 10.02 0.07 -2.87
CA THR A 66 10.12 1.46 -2.40
C THR A 66 8.74 2.03 -2.06
N HIS A 67 7.72 1.77 -2.88
CA HIS A 67 6.34 2.11 -2.57
C HIS A 67 5.88 1.52 -1.23
N THR A 68 6.10 0.23 -1.00
CA THR A 68 5.73 -0.45 0.24
C THR A 68 6.39 0.20 1.48
N LEU A 69 7.65 0.63 1.35
CA LEU A 69 8.36 1.35 2.43
C LEU A 69 7.78 2.75 2.67
N GLU A 70 7.39 3.46 1.61
CA GLU A 70 6.76 4.78 1.71
C GLU A 70 5.36 4.67 2.33
N VAL A 71 4.56 3.67 1.94
CA VAL A 71 3.29 3.36 2.61
C VAL A 71 3.49 3.07 4.10
N ALA A 72 4.49 2.26 4.44
CA ALA A 72 4.80 1.94 5.84
C ALA A 72 5.22 3.20 6.63
N GLN A 73 5.99 4.10 6.03
CA GLN A 73 6.38 5.37 6.67
C GLN A 73 5.18 6.26 6.94
N ILE A 74 4.28 6.47 5.95
CA ILE A 74 3.06 7.28 6.10
C ILE A 74 2.15 6.64 7.16
N ALA A 75 1.88 5.34 7.03
CA ALA A 75 1.01 4.62 7.93
C ALA A 75 1.49 4.67 9.40
N ARG A 76 2.77 4.48 9.64
CA ARG A 76 3.36 4.59 10.98
C ARG A 76 3.28 6.00 11.54
N THR A 77 3.43 7.04 10.71
CA THR A 77 3.25 8.42 11.13
C THR A 77 1.84 8.66 11.65
N ILE A 78 0.82 8.18 10.92
CA ILE A 78 -0.59 8.26 11.34
C ILE A 78 -0.81 7.44 12.62
N ALA A 79 -0.36 6.19 12.65
CA ALA A 79 -0.52 5.31 13.82
C ALA A 79 0.11 5.89 15.09
N ARG A 80 1.31 6.48 14.98
CA ARG A 80 2.00 7.14 16.09
C ARG A 80 1.21 8.34 16.60
N ALA A 81 0.73 9.20 15.70
CA ALA A 81 -0.04 10.38 16.06
C ALA A 81 -1.36 10.01 16.76
N LEU A 82 -2.02 8.95 16.29
CA LEU A 82 -3.25 8.41 16.89
C LEU A 82 -2.98 7.48 18.09
N ARG A 83 -1.72 7.26 18.48
CA ARG A 83 -1.30 6.35 19.57
C ARG A 83 -1.76 4.91 19.39
N LEU A 84 -1.87 4.45 18.15
CA LEU A 84 -2.18 3.09 17.77
C LEU A 84 -0.92 2.20 17.77
N ASN A 85 -1.07 0.94 17.41
CA ASN A 85 0.02 -0.03 17.41
C ASN A 85 0.88 0.09 16.14
N GLU A 86 2.01 0.78 16.22
CA GLU A 86 2.92 0.96 15.10
C GLU A 86 3.48 -0.36 14.54
N ASP A 87 3.75 -1.35 15.39
CA ASP A 87 4.31 -2.64 14.95
C ASP A 87 3.31 -3.41 14.10
N LEU A 88 2.01 -3.41 14.48
CA LEU A 88 0.94 -4.00 13.68
C LEU A 88 0.77 -3.25 12.36
N THR A 89 0.72 -1.91 12.43
CA THR A 89 0.59 -1.06 11.25
C THR A 89 1.72 -1.31 10.26
N GLU A 90 2.96 -1.38 10.73
CA GLU A 90 4.13 -1.65 9.89
C GLU A 90 4.08 -3.07 9.27
N ALA A 91 3.70 -4.08 10.05
CA ALA A 91 3.59 -5.44 9.54
C ALA A 91 2.55 -5.55 8.41
N VAL A 92 1.38 -4.92 8.57
CA VAL A 92 0.34 -4.89 7.52
C VAL A 92 0.85 -4.13 6.30
N ALA A 93 1.45 -2.94 6.49
CA ALA A 93 1.98 -2.12 5.40
C ALA A 93 3.03 -2.86 4.58
N LEU A 94 3.96 -3.57 5.21
CA LEU A 94 4.98 -4.34 4.51
C LEU A 94 4.42 -5.58 3.80
N GLY A 95 3.28 -6.08 4.25
CA GLY A 95 2.65 -7.29 3.72
C GLY A 95 1.61 -7.05 2.63
N HIS A 96 1.07 -5.83 2.48
CA HIS A 96 -0.13 -5.59 1.69
C HIS A 96 0.01 -5.98 0.21
N ASP A 97 1.16 -5.74 -0.40
CA ASP A 97 1.42 -5.88 -1.85
C ASP A 97 2.20 -7.15 -2.25
N LEU A 98 2.42 -8.09 -1.32
CA LEU A 98 3.23 -9.30 -1.58
C LEU A 98 2.70 -10.15 -2.76
N GLY A 99 1.38 -10.20 -2.92
CA GLY A 99 0.67 -10.95 -3.96
C GLY A 99 0.49 -10.20 -5.27
N HIS A 100 0.96 -8.97 -5.39
CA HIS A 100 0.77 -8.18 -6.62
C HIS A 100 1.50 -8.81 -7.80
N THR A 101 0.86 -8.71 -9.00
CA THR A 101 1.41 -9.26 -10.23
C THR A 101 2.58 -8.45 -10.77
N PRO A 102 3.45 -9.02 -11.61
CA PRO A 102 4.26 -8.24 -12.54
C PRO A 102 3.35 -7.35 -13.40
N PHE A 103 3.80 -6.18 -13.79
CA PHE A 103 3.04 -5.20 -14.59
C PHE A 103 1.80 -4.60 -13.88
N GLY A 104 1.81 -4.56 -12.56
CA GLY A 104 0.82 -3.86 -11.76
C GLY A 104 -0.63 -4.27 -12.07
N HIS A 105 -1.52 -3.30 -12.14
CA HIS A 105 -2.95 -3.55 -12.44
C HIS A 105 -3.23 -4.09 -13.84
N ALA A 106 -2.33 -3.91 -14.81
CA ALA A 106 -2.49 -4.51 -16.15
C ALA A 106 -2.33 -6.04 -16.06
N GLY A 107 -1.32 -6.52 -15.33
CA GLY A 107 -1.15 -7.95 -15.06
C GLY A 107 -2.30 -8.54 -14.23
N GLU A 108 -2.81 -7.79 -13.25
CA GLU A 108 -3.96 -8.21 -12.46
C GLU A 108 -5.22 -8.37 -13.32
N ARG A 109 -5.51 -7.39 -14.20
CA ARG A 109 -6.65 -7.50 -15.15
C ARG A 109 -6.51 -8.68 -16.08
N ALA A 110 -5.31 -8.92 -16.64
CA ALA A 110 -5.07 -10.04 -17.52
C ALA A 110 -5.28 -11.38 -16.81
N LEU A 111 -4.75 -11.56 -15.60
CA LEU A 111 -4.97 -12.76 -14.81
C LEU A 111 -6.43 -12.94 -14.41
N ASN A 112 -7.12 -11.85 -14.06
CA ASN A 112 -8.54 -11.90 -13.70
C ASN A 112 -9.44 -12.37 -14.86
N GLN A 113 -9.02 -12.18 -16.12
CA GLN A 113 -9.75 -12.65 -17.31
C GLN A 113 -9.54 -14.14 -17.60
N VAL A 114 -8.36 -14.68 -17.26
CA VAL A 114 -8.02 -16.06 -17.61
C VAL A 114 -8.22 -17.04 -16.45
N PHE A 115 -8.33 -16.56 -15.24
CA PHE A 115 -8.58 -17.39 -14.05
C PHE A 115 -10.07 -17.53 -13.83
N GLU A 116 -10.56 -18.77 -13.74
CA GLU A 116 -11.97 -19.10 -13.58
C GLU A 116 -12.64 -18.43 -12.36
N ASN A 117 -11.92 -18.32 -11.24
CA ASN A 117 -12.39 -17.67 -10.01
C ASN A 117 -11.97 -16.19 -9.90
N GLY A 118 -11.42 -15.63 -10.98
CA GLY A 118 -10.83 -14.29 -10.95
C GLY A 118 -9.50 -14.23 -10.19
N PHE A 119 -8.84 -13.08 -10.27
CA PHE A 119 -7.58 -12.83 -9.57
C PHE A 119 -7.62 -11.45 -8.89
N ARG A 120 -7.26 -11.41 -7.62
CA ARG A 120 -7.16 -10.19 -6.83
C ARG A 120 -5.87 -10.20 -6.02
N HIS A 121 -5.07 -9.13 -6.15
CA HIS A 121 -3.75 -9.08 -5.52
C HIS A 121 -3.79 -9.18 -3.99
N TYR A 122 -4.79 -8.62 -3.33
CA TYR A 122 -4.94 -8.68 -1.88
C TYR A 122 -5.26 -10.11 -1.37
N GLU A 123 -6.11 -10.85 -2.07
CA GLU A 123 -6.36 -12.27 -1.79
C GLU A 123 -5.10 -13.10 -2.04
N GLN A 124 -4.39 -12.79 -3.12
CA GLN A 124 -3.12 -13.43 -3.43
C GLN A 124 -2.04 -13.07 -2.40
N SER A 125 -2.02 -11.85 -1.83
CA SER A 125 -1.10 -11.47 -0.75
C SER A 125 -1.30 -12.36 0.48
N VAL A 126 -2.56 -12.58 0.87
CA VAL A 126 -2.88 -13.52 1.96
C VAL A 126 -2.48 -14.95 1.60
N ARG A 127 -2.77 -15.41 0.37
CA ARG A 127 -2.37 -16.75 -0.08
C ARG A 127 -0.85 -16.92 -0.07
N VAL A 128 -0.08 -15.90 -0.44
CA VAL A 128 1.39 -15.92 -0.39
C VAL A 128 1.88 -16.16 1.04
N VAL A 129 1.38 -15.39 2.01
CA VAL A 129 1.83 -15.50 3.40
C VAL A 129 1.31 -16.73 4.12
N GLU A 130 0.19 -17.30 3.71
CA GLU A 130 -0.40 -18.48 4.34
C GLU A 130 0.05 -19.81 3.72
N LYS A 131 0.22 -19.85 2.39
CA LYS A 131 0.33 -21.13 1.65
C LYS A 131 1.55 -21.25 0.74
N ILE A 132 2.19 -20.15 0.33
CA ILE A 132 3.27 -20.23 -0.67
C ILE A 132 4.64 -20.13 -0.02
N GLU A 133 4.83 -19.20 0.88
CA GLU A 133 6.12 -18.97 1.54
C GLU A 133 6.58 -20.19 2.35
N LYS A 134 7.87 -20.28 2.59
CA LYS A 134 8.52 -21.36 3.35
C LYS A 134 8.21 -22.77 2.82
N GLY A 135 8.21 -22.93 1.50
CA GLY A 135 7.97 -24.24 0.88
C GLY A 135 6.57 -24.80 1.13
N GLY A 136 5.56 -23.91 1.12
CA GLY A 136 4.16 -24.30 1.30
C GLY A 136 3.65 -24.25 2.74
N LYS A 137 4.52 -23.96 3.72
CA LYS A 137 4.15 -23.89 5.15
C LYS A 137 3.55 -22.53 5.56
N GLY A 138 3.78 -21.50 4.76
CA GLY A 138 3.38 -20.13 5.06
C GLY A 138 4.18 -19.50 6.20
N LEU A 139 3.96 -18.21 6.43
CA LEU A 139 4.65 -17.41 7.44
C LEU A 139 4.05 -17.55 8.83
N ASN A 140 2.84 -18.09 8.96
CA ASN A 140 2.11 -18.19 10.22
C ASN A 140 1.94 -16.82 10.91
N LEU A 141 1.41 -15.85 10.17
CA LEU A 141 1.13 -14.50 10.68
C LEU A 141 -0.10 -14.49 11.59
N THR A 142 -0.21 -13.47 12.44
CA THR A 142 -1.38 -13.21 13.27
C THR A 142 -2.60 -12.88 12.40
N ASP A 143 -3.78 -13.07 12.97
CA ASP A 143 -5.05 -12.84 12.27
C ASP A 143 -5.23 -11.36 11.91
N GLU A 144 -4.80 -10.46 12.78
CA GLU A 144 -4.84 -9.01 12.58
C GLU A 144 -4.04 -8.58 11.35
N VAL A 145 -2.83 -9.11 11.20
CA VAL A 145 -1.96 -8.80 10.05
C VAL A 145 -2.58 -9.33 8.76
N LYS A 146 -3.11 -10.56 8.76
CA LYS A 146 -3.75 -11.14 7.58
C LYS A 146 -5.02 -10.38 7.19
N ASN A 147 -5.85 -10.01 8.16
CA ASN A 147 -7.04 -9.20 7.92
C ASN A 147 -6.68 -7.83 7.35
N GLY A 148 -5.69 -7.14 7.92
CA GLY A 148 -5.22 -5.86 7.39
C GLY A 148 -4.71 -5.98 5.94
N ILE A 149 -3.96 -7.03 5.61
CA ILE A 149 -3.52 -7.32 4.24
C ILE A 149 -4.71 -7.56 3.31
N LEU A 150 -5.71 -8.33 3.75
CA LEU A 150 -6.89 -8.66 2.94
C LEU A 150 -7.74 -7.42 2.63
N CYS A 151 -7.91 -6.54 3.62
CA CYS A 151 -8.86 -5.43 3.58
C CYS A 151 -8.25 -4.08 3.16
N HIS A 152 -6.98 -4.04 2.71
CA HIS A 152 -6.30 -2.77 2.42
C HIS A 152 -6.82 -2.04 1.17
N THR A 153 -7.58 -2.70 0.29
CA THR A 153 -8.08 -2.06 -0.93
C THR A 153 -9.62 -1.99 -0.95
N ARG A 154 -10.26 -2.75 -1.80
CA ARG A 154 -11.72 -2.78 -1.98
C ARG A 154 -12.33 -3.90 -1.15
N GLY A 155 -13.56 -3.70 -0.70
CA GLY A 155 -14.30 -4.69 0.05
C GLY A 155 -14.51 -4.29 1.51
N GLU A 156 -14.44 -5.26 2.41
CA GLU A 156 -14.66 -5.05 3.84
C GLU A 156 -13.57 -4.18 4.46
N GLU A 157 -13.93 -3.44 5.50
CA GLU A 157 -12.93 -2.70 6.29
C GLU A 157 -12.20 -3.65 7.23
N ALA A 158 -10.91 -3.39 7.43
CA ALA A 158 -10.15 -4.08 8.45
C ALA A 158 -10.78 -3.84 9.83
N TYR A 159 -10.86 -4.87 10.66
CA TYR A 159 -11.46 -4.75 11.99
C TYR A 159 -10.54 -4.03 13.00
N THR A 160 -9.28 -3.82 12.68
CA THR A 160 -8.36 -3.00 13.48
C THR A 160 -8.17 -1.62 12.84
N LEU A 161 -8.05 -0.58 13.66
CA LEU A 161 -7.75 0.77 13.16
C LEU A 161 -6.40 0.81 12.43
N GLU A 162 -5.44 0.02 12.91
CA GLU A 162 -4.12 -0.14 12.29
C GLU A 162 -4.24 -0.67 10.86
N GLY A 163 -5.09 -1.67 10.63
CA GLY A 163 -5.38 -2.18 9.29
C GLY A 163 -6.09 -1.16 8.40
N GLN A 164 -7.01 -0.36 8.95
CA GLN A 164 -7.72 0.70 8.22
C GLN A 164 -6.78 1.80 7.74
N ILE A 165 -5.74 2.13 8.51
CA ILE A 165 -4.73 3.13 8.13
C ILE A 165 -4.11 2.78 6.78
N ILE A 166 -3.84 1.50 6.52
CA ILE A 166 -3.11 1.08 5.31
C ILE A 166 -3.88 1.47 4.05
N LYS A 167 -5.20 1.32 4.05
CA LYS A 167 -6.05 1.70 2.92
C LYS A 167 -5.93 3.17 2.53
N ILE A 168 -5.75 4.05 3.51
CA ILE A 168 -5.61 5.50 3.28
C ILE A 168 -4.15 5.84 2.98
N ALA A 169 -3.20 5.26 3.70
CA ALA A 169 -1.77 5.49 3.50
C ALA A 169 -1.33 5.06 2.10
N ASP A 170 -1.82 3.90 1.61
CA ASP A 170 -1.57 3.45 0.25
C ASP A 170 -2.09 4.44 -0.79
N LYS A 171 -3.31 4.96 -0.60
CA LYS A 171 -3.90 5.98 -1.49
C LYS A 171 -3.07 7.27 -1.52
N ILE A 172 -2.66 7.78 -0.37
CA ILE A 172 -1.81 8.98 -0.26
C ILE A 172 -0.47 8.73 -0.95
N ALA A 173 0.12 7.56 -0.73
CA ALA A 173 1.39 7.19 -1.33
C ALA A 173 1.28 7.11 -2.85
N TYR A 174 0.40 6.25 -3.39
CA TYR A 174 0.41 5.96 -4.82
C TYR A 174 0.11 7.20 -5.67
N ILE A 175 -0.87 8.06 -5.29
CA ILE A 175 -1.20 9.22 -6.12
C ILE A 175 -0.05 10.23 -6.20
N ASN A 176 0.65 10.45 -5.09
CA ASN A 176 1.79 11.34 -5.06
C ASN A 176 3.02 10.75 -5.76
N HIS A 177 3.13 9.43 -5.78
CA HIS A 177 4.19 8.73 -6.50
C HIS A 177 3.95 8.74 -8.00
N ASP A 178 2.72 8.53 -8.42
CA ASP A 178 2.36 8.51 -9.84
C ASP A 178 2.52 9.90 -10.47
N ILE A 179 2.26 10.98 -9.72
CA ILE A 179 2.56 12.35 -10.15
C ILE A 179 4.06 12.53 -10.35
N ASP A 180 4.87 12.18 -9.36
CA ASP A 180 6.33 12.29 -9.40
C ASP A 180 6.96 11.48 -10.56
N ASP A 181 6.44 10.28 -10.79
CA ASP A 181 6.90 9.43 -11.89
C ASP A 181 6.43 9.96 -13.26
N ALA A 182 5.22 10.56 -13.35
CA ALA A 182 4.72 11.21 -14.56
C ALA A 182 5.52 12.47 -14.91
N GLU A 183 5.92 13.27 -13.91
CA GLU A 183 6.79 14.42 -14.08
C GLU A 183 8.17 14.01 -14.62
N ARG A 184 8.79 12.97 -14.05
CA ARG A 184 10.07 12.43 -14.52
C ARG A 184 9.99 11.86 -15.93
N ALA A 185 8.84 11.29 -16.29
CA ALA A 185 8.59 10.80 -17.64
C ALA A 185 8.28 11.94 -18.65
N GLY A 186 8.16 13.19 -18.20
CA GLY A 186 7.80 14.34 -19.05
C GLY A 186 6.36 14.28 -19.58
N VAL A 187 5.49 13.51 -18.92
CA VAL A 187 4.07 13.35 -19.26
C VAL A 187 3.20 14.40 -18.60
N LEU A 188 3.63 14.88 -17.44
CA LEU A 188 2.93 15.85 -16.60
C LEU A 188 3.94 16.85 -16.03
N ALA A 189 3.52 18.09 -15.81
CA ALA A 189 4.21 19.04 -14.94
C ALA A 189 3.35 19.35 -13.71
N GLU A 190 3.95 19.74 -12.58
CA GLU A 190 3.18 20.09 -11.37
C GLU A 190 2.15 21.20 -11.66
N GLU A 191 2.48 22.12 -12.59
CA GLU A 191 1.61 23.21 -13.03
C GLU A 191 0.38 22.75 -13.82
N ASP A 192 0.40 21.56 -14.41
CA ASP A 192 -0.75 20.99 -15.13
C ASP A 192 -1.85 20.53 -14.17
N ILE A 193 -1.52 20.27 -12.91
CA ILE A 193 -2.51 19.97 -11.88
C ILE A 193 -3.36 21.21 -11.64
N PRO A 194 -4.70 21.12 -11.72
CA PRO A 194 -5.60 22.26 -11.52
C PRO A 194 -5.26 23.05 -10.26
N LEU A 195 -5.14 24.38 -10.40
CA LEU A 195 -4.75 25.25 -9.29
C LEU A 195 -5.67 25.10 -8.06
N SER A 196 -6.95 24.86 -8.28
CA SER A 196 -7.92 24.59 -7.20
C SER A 196 -7.52 23.38 -6.36
N LEU A 197 -7.09 22.28 -6.99
CA LEU A 197 -6.63 21.07 -6.29
C LEU A 197 -5.31 21.31 -5.57
N ARG A 198 -4.38 22.04 -6.20
CA ARG A 198 -3.12 22.41 -5.57
C ARG A 198 -3.34 23.31 -4.35
N MET A 199 -4.25 24.27 -4.42
CA MET A 199 -4.61 25.11 -3.26
C MET A 199 -5.29 24.31 -2.15
N GLN A 200 -6.13 23.33 -2.49
CA GLN A 200 -6.87 22.52 -1.53
C GLN A 200 -5.97 21.47 -0.85
N LEU A 201 -5.16 20.76 -1.62
CA LEU A 201 -4.39 19.62 -1.12
C LEU A 201 -2.93 19.96 -0.80
N GLY A 202 -2.34 20.97 -1.46
CA GLY A 202 -0.95 21.41 -1.29
C GLY A 202 -0.29 21.72 -2.63
N MET A 203 0.51 22.77 -2.65
CA MET A 203 1.19 23.31 -3.84
C MET A 203 2.38 22.44 -4.28
N THR A 204 2.89 21.60 -3.42
CA THR A 204 4.01 20.70 -3.66
C THR A 204 3.68 19.30 -3.19
N LYS A 205 4.38 18.29 -3.70
CA LYS A 205 4.28 16.91 -3.24
C LYS A 205 4.37 16.79 -1.71
N SER A 206 5.35 17.47 -1.11
CA SER A 206 5.57 17.43 0.35
C SER A 206 4.39 18.00 1.12
N GLU A 207 3.89 19.16 0.69
CA GLU A 207 2.71 19.78 1.31
C GLU A 207 1.47 18.92 1.14
N ARG A 208 1.27 18.35 -0.04
CA ARG A 208 0.13 17.50 -0.37
C ARG A 208 0.07 16.26 0.53
N ILE A 209 1.20 15.56 0.67
CA ILE A 209 1.29 14.40 1.58
C ILE A 209 1.04 14.85 3.02
N ASN A 210 1.70 15.92 3.47
CA ASN A 210 1.59 16.42 4.84
C ASN A 210 0.15 16.82 5.17
N ASN A 211 -0.52 17.56 4.28
CA ASN A 211 -1.89 18.03 4.49
C ASN A 211 -2.88 16.86 4.59
N MET A 212 -2.77 15.87 3.68
CA MET A 212 -3.61 14.67 3.73
C MET A 212 -3.36 13.85 5.01
N VAL A 213 -2.11 13.68 5.44
CA VAL A 213 -1.76 12.95 6.67
C VAL A 213 -2.31 13.68 7.90
N ILE A 214 -2.16 15.00 7.98
CA ILE A 214 -2.69 15.80 9.08
C ILE A 214 -4.22 15.76 9.09
N ASP A 215 -4.86 15.82 7.93
CA ASP A 215 -6.30 15.71 7.81
C ASP A 215 -6.82 14.38 8.35
N VAL A 216 -6.21 13.28 7.95
CA VAL A 216 -6.53 11.94 8.46
C VAL A 216 -6.40 11.89 9.99
N ILE A 217 -5.29 12.40 10.54
CA ILE A 217 -5.05 12.39 11.99
C ILE A 217 -6.14 13.19 12.73
N LYS A 218 -6.55 14.36 12.20
CA LYS A 218 -7.55 15.22 12.84
C LYS A 218 -8.97 14.66 12.79
N ASN A 219 -9.29 13.91 11.74
CA ASN A 219 -10.66 13.44 11.49
C ASN A 219 -10.90 11.96 11.88
N SER A 220 -9.86 11.26 12.31
CA SER A 220 -9.95 9.85 12.73
C SER A 220 -10.20 9.72 14.23
N ASP A 221 -11.16 8.86 14.60
CA ASP A 221 -11.46 8.51 15.99
C ASP A 221 -11.74 7.01 16.14
N TYR A 222 -12.97 6.54 15.99
CA TYR A 222 -13.34 5.11 15.97
C TYR A 222 -13.22 4.49 14.58
N LYS A 223 -12.93 5.30 13.58
CA LYS A 223 -12.71 4.93 12.20
C LYS A 223 -11.63 5.83 11.61
N ILE A 224 -10.79 5.26 10.79
CA ILE A 224 -9.77 6.02 10.05
C ILE A 224 -10.42 6.63 8.81
N ARG A 225 -10.35 7.97 8.69
CA ARG A 225 -10.98 8.69 7.57
C ARG A 225 -10.31 10.04 7.28
N MET A 226 -10.46 10.51 6.07
CA MET A 226 -10.27 11.90 5.70
C MET A 226 -11.53 12.71 6.00
N SER A 227 -11.42 14.04 6.10
CA SER A 227 -12.58 14.94 6.01
C SER A 227 -13.24 14.81 4.64
N ASP A 228 -14.50 15.21 4.53
CA ASP A 228 -15.22 15.16 3.25
C ASP A 228 -14.56 16.08 2.21
N ASP A 229 -14.04 17.23 2.63
CA ASP A 229 -13.33 18.18 1.76
C ASP A 229 -12.02 17.58 1.24
N CYS A 230 -11.16 17.03 2.12
CA CYS A 230 -9.92 16.40 1.72
C CYS A 230 -10.17 15.17 0.84
N TYR A 231 -11.19 14.38 1.15
CA TYR A 231 -11.55 13.20 0.36
C TYR A 231 -12.07 13.58 -1.03
N SER A 232 -12.90 14.63 -1.14
CA SER A 232 -13.34 15.15 -2.43
C SER A 232 -12.16 15.62 -3.28
N GLY A 233 -11.28 16.45 -2.72
CA GLY A 233 -10.07 16.89 -3.43
C GLY A 233 -9.17 15.73 -3.87
N PHE A 234 -9.03 14.71 -3.01
CA PHE A 234 -8.31 13.48 -3.38
C PHE A 234 -8.96 12.76 -4.56
N MET A 235 -10.29 12.63 -4.57
CA MET A 235 -11.02 11.98 -5.66
C MET A 235 -10.91 12.77 -6.98
N ASP A 236 -11.00 14.09 -6.92
CA ASP A 236 -10.84 14.96 -8.09
C ASP A 236 -9.40 14.89 -8.64
N LEU A 237 -8.40 14.83 -7.75
CA LEU A 237 -7.01 14.61 -8.17
C LEU A 237 -6.81 13.24 -8.80
N HIS A 238 -7.46 12.20 -8.27
CA HIS A 238 -7.42 10.86 -8.84
C HIS A 238 -8.06 10.81 -10.25
N GLU A 239 -9.19 11.49 -10.45
CA GLU A 239 -9.86 11.60 -11.76
C GLU A 239 -8.99 12.37 -12.76
N PHE A 240 -8.37 13.46 -12.32
CA PHE A 240 -7.39 14.20 -13.13
C PHE A 240 -6.24 13.27 -13.56
N MET A 241 -5.62 12.55 -12.64
CA MET A 241 -4.55 11.60 -12.96
C MET A 241 -5.01 10.48 -13.88
N PHE A 242 -6.25 10.02 -13.73
CA PHE A 242 -6.81 9.01 -14.63
C PHE A 242 -6.83 9.52 -16.08
N THR A 243 -7.26 10.75 -16.29
CA THR A 243 -7.37 11.36 -17.60
C THR A 243 -6.01 11.79 -18.16
N ALA A 244 -5.18 12.47 -17.36
CA ALA A 244 -3.93 13.05 -17.82
C ALA A 244 -2.80 12.01 -17.98
N VAL A 245 -2.78 10.97 -17.13
CA VAL A 245 -1.65 10.03 -17.05
C VAL A 245 -2.07 8.61 -17.42
N TYR A 246 -3.03 8.00 -16.73
CA TYR A 246 -3.32 6.56 -16.88
C TYR A 246 -3.97 6.19 -18.21
N THR A 247 -4.62 7.13 -18.88
CA THR A 247 -5.18 6.93 -20.24
C THR A 247 -4.26 7.43 -21.34
N ASN A 248 -3.17 8.12 -21.00
CA ASN A 248 -2.23 8.67 -21.98
C ASN A 248 -1.57 7.55 -22.80
N PRO A 249 -1.59 7.64 -24.14
CA PRO A 249 -0.96 6.64 -25.03
C PRO A 249 0.54 6.45 -24.76
N VAL A 250 1.27 7.50 -24.37
CA VAL A 250 2.70 7.41 -24.05
C VAL A 250 2.94 6.48 -22.86
N CYS A 251 2.09 6.53 -21.83
CA CYS A 251 2.16 5.62 -20.68
C CYS A 251 1.75 4.18 -21.06
N LYS A 252 0.82 4.00 -22.04
CA LYS A 252 0.37 2.68 -22.50
C LYS A 252 1.33 2.01 -23.47
N LEU A 253 2.04 2.76 -24.30
CA LEU A 253 3.01 2.23 -25.27
C LEU A 253 4.14 1.48 -24.56
N SER A 254 4.54 1.89 -23.38
CA SER A 254 5.51 1.16 -22.56
C SER A 254 5.04 -0.26 -22.19
N LEU A 255 3.71 -0.49 -22.07
CA LEU A 255 3.12 -1.81 -21.79
C LEU A 255 3.01 -2.70 -23.05
N ILE A 256 2.86 -2.11 -24.23
CA ILE A 256 2.69 -2.84 -25.49
C ILE A 256 4.02 -3.44 -25.97
N HIS A 257 5.13 -2.74 -25.76
CA HIS A 257 6.46 -3.22 -26.18
C HIS A 257 6.98 -4.44 -25.42
N ILE A 258 6.36 -4.81 -24.28
CA ILE A 258 6.74 -6.03 -23.52
C ILE A 258 6.01 -7.27 -24.07
N SER A 259 4.93 -7.11 -24.82
CA SER A 259 4.17 -8.23 -25.38
C SER A 259 4.74 -8.77 -26.69
N GLU A 260 5.76 -8.14 -27.28
CA GLU A 260 6.46 -8.71 -28.43
C GLU A 260 7.59 -9.63 -27.94
N PRO A 261 7.51 -10.95 -28.18
CA PRO A 261 8.63 -11.84 -27.92
C PRO A 261 9.80 -11.41 -28.79
N THR A 262 10.90 -11.00 -28.15
CA THR A 262 12.19 -10.91 -28.85
C THR A 262 12.49 -12.27 -29.45
N ARG A 263 12.42 -12.33 -30.78
CA ARG A 263 12.86 -13.48 -31.60
C ARG A 263 14.36 -13.68 -31.50
#